data_1f3be1ce076ca0ae5e21887b9cb7b4eb
#
_entry.id   1f3be1ce076ca0ae5e21887b9cb7b4eb
#
_cell.length_a   1.000
_cell.length_b   1.000
_cell.length_c   1.000
_cell.angle_alpha   90.00
_cell.angle_beta   90.00
_cell.angle_gamma   90.00
#
_symmetry.space_group_name_H-M   'P 1'
#
loop_
_entity.id
_entity.type
_entity.pdbx_description
1 polymer ?
#
loop_
_entity_poly.entity_id
_entity_poly.type
_entity_poly.pdbx_seq_one_letter_code
_entity_poly.pdbx_strand_id
1 'polypeptide(L)'
;MKRTRIVNMVTAIICLLPLIAGAFGFGNAAQAAEEKVNVTLHKKKMDQFPTHDVENTGEEMDEFNQYEGLPGITFEAWDITADFYEKLNGIVGQNASDAEYTTAVKGLMKSFKLEEAAKAQSKGSDVTNEAGIVTFSGLDKRTAEGIYKVYLFEEKAADGVEGSSYPLILILPVVKDDVENTDIHLYPKNKVKGDIGKELVDETGAPLTGENRYDFEVGQKIYYHASFTIPNQIGEILNQDGAEQTRYSQLQFKDEVSKEGVKFEGIDRISIGDTATNIKETFLSHGAVEYTNTVPNYTGLAGFDIQMNLNKAKSSENAEDFQKSKTTAEYLKDFGGKTLHIYYAVSFTDETPVDVDINNKFSVEMTHDGDQKDSENHTPTSPITTGGKKFMKHEAGKENQALDGAKFVVIKKENEKFYYYTNAGDQVKWVEVKADEDYAGATHFVSKDGGHLQVSGLAFGTYYLREIEAPNGFQLLTEDKEFEVSKGSFDENEQLRIANVSKGGFLPSTGGKGIIAFLIVGLALMLGAFIKYRRLQQTTV
;
A
#
# COMPACT_ATOMS: atom_id res chain seq x y z
N MET A 1 42.60 20.31 -44.85
CA MET A 1 43.03 19.44 -43.73
C MET A 1 42.03 19.57 -42.61
N LYS A 2 41.57 18.45 -42.08
CA LYS A 2 40.57 18.22 -41.02
C LYS A 2 39.16 17.96 -41.55
N ARG A 3 38.99 16.89 -42.27
CA ARG A 3 37.81 16.02 -42.23
C ARG A 3 38.31 14.74 -41.57
N THR A 4 37.81 14.42 -40.39
CA THR A 4 37.76 13.08 -39.78
C THR A 4 37.36 13.27 -38.32
N ARG A 5 36.11 13.01 -38.01
CA ARG A 5 35.61 12.56 -36.69
C ARG A 5 34.10 12.83 -36.59
N ILE A 6 33.29 12.22 -37.43
CA ILE A 6 31.90 11.91 -37.19
C ILE A 6 31.59 10.66 -38.04
N VAL A 7 32.12 9.55 -37.65
CA VAL A 7 31.71 8.21 -38.11
C VAL A 7 32.23 7.26 -37.04
N ASN A 8 31.56 7.18 -35.93
CA ASN A 8 31.69 6.08 -34.96
C ASN A 8 30.61 6.24 -33.88
N MET A 9 29.32 6.28 -34.28
CA MET A 9 28.25 6.26 -33.28
C MET A 9 26.95 5.66 -33.81
N VAL A 10 27.03 4.80 -34.81
CA VAL A 10 25.91 3.97 -35.26
C VAL A 10 26.46 2.66 -35.77
N THR A 11 27.01 1.84 -34.88
CA THR A 11 27.39 0.46 -35.19
C THR A 11 27.20 -0.42 -33.97
N ALA A 12 25.94 -0.54 -33.56
CA ALA A 12 25.55 -1.66 -32.74
C ALA A 12 24.11 -2.02 -33.13
N ILE A 13 23.95 -3.21 -33.65
CA ILE A 13 22.75 -3.81 -34.21
C ILE A 13 22.41 -3.34 -35.63
N ILE A 14 23.31 -3.35 -36.56
CA ILE A 14 23.00 -3.63 -37.94
C ILE A 14 23.25 -5.12 -38.13
N CYS A 15 22.28 -5.94 -37.80
CA CYS A 15 22.14 -7.22 -38.46
C CYS A 15 21.90 -6.90 -39.92
N LEU A 16 22.93 -6.93 -40.74
CA LEU A 16 22.80 -6.96 -42.20
C LEU A 16 22.00 -8.21 -42.55
N LEU A 17 20.67 -8.07 -42.60
CA LEU A 17 19.85 -9.06 -43.27
C LEU A 17 20.23 -9.00 -44.74
N PRO A 18 20.69 -10.10 -45.34
CA PRO A 18 20.98 -10.11 -46.78
C PRO A 18 19.69 -9.75 -47.48
N LEU A 19 19.78 -8.71 -48.34
CA LEU A 19 18.76 -8.39 -49.32
C LEU A 19 18.33 -9.68 -50.05
N ILE A 20 17.11 -10.14 -49.80
CA ILE A 20 16.46 -11.15 -50.63
C ILE A 20 16.00 -10.46 -51.92
N ALA A 21 16.94 -10.06 -52.76
CA ALA A 21 16.71 -9.73 -54.14
C ALA A 21 17.44 -10.77 -54.98
N GLY A 22 16.75 -11.84 -55.31
CA GLY A 22 17.03 -12.67 -56.44
C GLY A 22 18.28 -13.53 -56.44
N ALA A 23 18.17 -14.77 -55.99
CA ALA A 23 18.93 -15.87 -56.58
C ALA A 23 18.17 -17.18 -56.38
N PHE A 24 17.25 -17.44 -57.29
CA PHE A 24 16.95 -18.83 -57.62
C PHE A 24 18.10 -19.38 -58.45
N GLY A 25 19.10 -19.94 -57.77
CA GLY A 25 20.20 -20.70 -58.37
C GLY A 25 20.20 -22.10 -57.76
N PHE A 26 19.73 -23.10 -58.46
CA PHE A 26 19.85 -24.50 -58.11
C PHE A 26 21.33 -24.88 -58.09
N GLY A 27 21.90 -25.10 -56.92
CA GLY A 27 23.22 -25.60 -56.72
C GLY A 27 23.26 -26.45 -55.44
N ASN A 28 23.49 -27.74 -55.59
CA ASN A 28 23.85 -28.82 -54.68
C ASN A 28 23.73 -28.50 -53.18
N ALA A 29 22.80 -29.17 -52.50
CA ALA A 29 22.73 -29.25 -51.07
C ALA A 29 24.01 -29.90 -50.50
N ALA A 30 25.02 -29.11 -50.25
CA ALA A 30 25.99 -29.43 -49.20
C ALA A 30 25.19 -29.33 -47.89
N GLN A 31 25.12 -30.44 -47.16
CA GLN A 31 24.55 -30.55 -45.85
C GLN A 31 25.30 -29.55 -44.95
N ALA A 32 24.74 -28.34 -44.81
CA ALA A 32 25.29 -27.35 -43.88
C ALA A 32 25.19 -27.99 -42.51
N ALA A 33 26.30 -28.12 -41.83
CA ALA A 33 26.32 -28.47 -40.42
C ALA A 33 25.31 -27.55 -39.73
N GLU A 34 24.42 -28.12 -38.90
CA GLU A 34 23.46 -27.34 -38.10
C GLU A 34 24.28 -26.41 -37.20
N GLU A 35 24.46 -25.18 -37.65
CA GLU A 35 25.15 -24.18 -36.84
C GLU A 35 24.22 -23.78 -35.69
N LYS A 36 24.71 -24.07 -34.49
CA LYS A 36 24.02 -23.75 -33.24
C LYS A 36 24.63 -22.49 -32.64
N VAL A 37 23.85 -21.81 -31.82
CA VAL A 37 24.31 -20.70 -30.99
C VAL A 37 23.96 -20.99 -29.52
N ASN A 38 24.80 -20.48 -28.62
CA ASN A 38 24.52 -20.42 -27.20
C ASN A 38 24.16 -18.98 -26.83
N VAL A 39 23.19 -18.83 -25.97
CA VAL A 39 22.78 -17.51 -25.48
C VAL A 39 22.85 -17.52 -23.96
N THR A 40 23.72 -16.71 -23.41
CA THR A 40 23.92 -16.54 -21.98
C THR A 40 23.31 -15.23 -21.52
N LEU A 41 22.37 -15.31 -20.59
CA LEU A 41 21.74 -14.16 -19.98
C LEU A 41 22.43 -13.87 -18.65
N HIS A 42 22.90 -12.64 -18.46
CA HIS A 42 23.53 -12.14 -17.24
C HIS A 42 22.54 -11.27 -16.49
N LYS A 43 21.82 -11.84 -15.55
CA LYS A 43 20.89 -11.13 -14.69
C LYS A 43 21.63 -10.46 -13.55
N LYS A 44 21.65 -9.15 -13.54
CA LYS A 44 22.36 -8.36 -12.54
C LYS A 44 21.40 -7.67 -11.60
N LYS A 45 21.76 -7.65 -10.31
CA LYS A 45 21.09 -6.86 -9.29
C LYS A 45 21.59 -5.44 -9.42
N MET A 46 20.75 -4.57 -9.98
CA MET A 46 21.07 -3.16 -10.14
C MET A 46 20.22 -2.34 -9.18
N ASP A 47 20.84 -1.75 -8.17
CA ASP A 47 20.19 -0.73 -7.34
C ASP A 47 20.02 0.57 -8.13
N GLN A 48 20.79 0.73 -9.21
CA GLN A 48 20.75 1.88 -10.11
C GLN A 48 21.02 1.45 -11.54
N PHE A 49 20.20 1.92 -12.49
CA PHE A 49 20.52 1.71 -13.91
C PHE A 49 21.71 2.57 -14.35
N PRO A 50 22.46 2.12 -15.37
CA PRO A 50 23.44 2.97 -16.01
C PRO A 50 22.81 4.29 -16.45
N THR A 51 23.56 5.39 -16.31
CA THR A 51 23.10 6.75 -16.64
C THR A 51 22.87 6.98 -18.14
N HIS A 52 23.07 5.96 -18.96
CA HIS A 52 22.87 5.98 -20.42
C HIS A 52 22.33 4.63 -20.89
N ASP A 53 21.63 4.64 -22.03
CA ASP A 53 21.16 3.41 -22.66
C ASP A 53 22.36 2.57 -23.06
N VAL A 54 22.53 1.42 -22.41
CA VAL A 54 23.54 0.43 -22.76
C VAL A 54 22.89 -0.60 -23.68
N GLU A 55 23.29 -0.62 -24.94
CA GLU A 55 22.86 -1.63 -25.90
C GLU A 55 23.65 -2.94 -25.66
N ASN A 56 22.98 -4.08 -25.73
CA ASN A 56 23.64 -5.38 -25.71
C ASN A 56 24.51 -5.53 -26.95
N THR A 57 25.79 -5.83 -26.75
CA THR A 57 26.75 -6.03 -27.84
C THR A 57 26.82 -7.47 -28.36
N GLY A 58 26.17 -8.40 -27.64
CA GLY A 58 26.32 -9.84 -27.87
C GLY A 58 27.59 -10.44 -27.27
N GLU A 59 28.36 -9.65 -26.55
CA GLU A 59 29.62 -10.05 -25.90
C GLU A 59 29.54 -9.85 -24.40
N GLU A 60 30.51 -10.38 -23.64
CA GLU A 60 30.65 -10.00 -22.24
C GLU A 60 30.96 -8.51 -22.10
N MET A 61 30.26 -7.84 -21.16
CA MET A 61 30.36 -6.40 -20.98
C MET A 61 30.91 -6.09 -19.59
N ASP A 62 32.16 -5.62 -19.54
CA ASP A 62 32.88 -5.33 -18.29
C ASP A 62 32.18 -4.30 -17.39
N GLU A 63 31.42 -3.40 -17.96
CA GLU A 63 30.67 -2.38 -17.22
C GLU A 63 29.62 -2.97 -16.23
N PHE A 64 29.16 -4.21 -16.48
CA PHE A 64 28.25 -4.92 -15.59
C PHE A 64 28.94 -5.78 -14.53
N ASN A 65 30.28 -5.89 -14.55
CA ASN A 65 31.02 -6.70 -13.58
C ASN A 65 30.98 -6.12 -12.16
N GLN A 66 30.69 -4.84 -12.01
CA GLN A 66 30.51 -4.16 -10.71
C GLN A 66 29.21 -4.54 -10.00
N TYR A 67 28.23 -5.13 -10.70
CA TYR A 67 26.93 -5.50 -10.15
C TYR A 67 26.90 -6.98 -9.76
N GLU A 68 26.30 -7.26 -8.60
CA GLU A 68 26.07 -8.63 -8.16
C GLU A 68 25.09 -9.36 -9.11
N GLY A 69 25.28 -10.69 -9.23
CA GLY A 69 24.32 -11.54 -9.92
C GLY A 69 23.01 -11.67 -9.15
N LEU A 70 21.88 -11.76 -9.85
CA LEU A 70 20.58 -12.02 -9.25
C LEU A 70 20.19 -13.49 -9.50
N PRO A 71 20.33 -14.39 -8.50
CA PRO A 71 19.99 -15.80 -8.65
C PRO A 71 18.48 -16.04 -8.55
N GLY A 72 18.05 -17.23 -8.99
CA GLY A 72 16.66 -17.68 -8.81
C GLY A 72 15.66 -17.12 -9.80
N ILE A 73 16.09 -16.37 -10.82
CA ILE A 73 15.22 -15.79 -11.84
C ILE A 73 15.01 -16.78 -12.97
N THR A 74 13.75 -17.12 -13.24
CA THR A 74 13.38 -18.03 -14.33
C THR A 74 13.26 -17.28 -15.64
N PHE A 75 13.95 -17.75 -16.67
CA PHE A 75 13.78 -17.31 -18.05
C PHE A 75 13.22 -18.43 -18.92
N GLU A 76 12.36 -18.09 -19.85
CA GLU A 76 11.87 -18.99 -20.90
C GLU A 76 12.29 -18.47 -22.28
N ALA A 77 12.90 -19.35 -23.07
CA ALA A 77 13.31 -19.04 -24.44
C ALA A 77 12.24 -19.47 -25.44
N TRP A 78 11.90 -18.61 -26.37
CA TRP A 78 10.89 -18.81 -27.40
C TRP A 78 11.47 -18.56 -28.80
N ASP A 79 11.23 -19.48 -29.72
CA ASP A 79 11.46 -19.25 -31.16
C ASP A 79 10.22 -18.53 -31.71
N ILE A 80 10.36 -17.26 -32.01
CA ILE A 80 9.28 -16.39 -32.53
C ILE A 80 9.47 -16.07 -34.03
N THR A 81 10.38 -16.78 -34.71
CA THR A 81 10.79 -16.48 -36.08
C THR A 81 9.63 -16.23 -37.03
N ALA A 82 8.65 -17.14 -37.06
CA ALA A 82 7.55 -17.06 -38.00
C ALA A 82 6.64 -15.85 -37.75
N ASP A 83 6.26 -15.61 -36.47
CA ASP A 83 5.40 -14.49 -36.10
C ASP A 83 6.12 -13.15 -36.27
N PHE A 84 7.42 -13.09 -35.94
CA PHE A 84 8.22 -11.87 -36.07
C PHE A 84 8.31 -11.42 -37.52
N TYR A 85 8.72 -12.31 -38.43
CA TYR A 85 8.83 -11.96 -39.85
C TYR A 85 7.46 -11.72 -40.49
N GLU A 86 6.40 -12.39 -40.08
CA GLU A 86 5.05 -12.11 -40.56
C GLU A 86 4.61 -10.70 -40.19
N LYS A 87 4.78 -10.30 -38.93
CA LYS A 87 4.46 -8.94 -38.45
C LYS A 87 5.35 -7.89 -39.14
N LEU A 88 6.65 -8.17 -39.27
CA LEU A 88 7.59 -7.27 -39.96
C LEU A 88 7.21 -7.04 -41.40
N ASN A 89 6.87 -8.09 -42.14
CA ASN A 89 6.41 -8.00 -43.55
C ASN A 89 5.09 -7.22 -43.71
N GLY A 90 4.25 -7.20 -42.66
CA GLY A 90 3.04 -6.38 -42.60
C GLY A 90 3.31 -4.88 -42.40
N ILE A 91 4.45 -4.53 -41.81
CA ILE A 91 4.86 -3.15 -41.55
C ILE A 91 5.68 -2.57 -42.70
N VAL A 92 6.59 -3.37 -43.25
CA VAL A 92 7.57 -2.94 -44.25
C VAL A 92 7.07 -3.25 -45.65
N GLY A 93 6.95 -2.22 -46.50
CA GLY A 93 6.62 -2.40 -47.92
C GLY A 93 7.75 -3.04 -48.74
N GLN A 94 7.42 -3.64 -49.89
CA GLN A 94 8.38 -4.35 -50.77
C GLN A 94 9.56 -3.50 -51.27
N ASN A 95 9.47 -2.17 -51.18
CA ASN A 95 10.50 -1.22 -51.66
C ASN A 95 11.05 -0.33 -50.51
N ALA A 96 10.96 -0.78 -49.25
CA ALA A 96 11.47 -0.01 -48.12
C ALA A 96 13.00 0.18 -48.21
N SER A 97 13.46 1.36 -47.88
CA SER A 97 14.88 1.65 -47.71
C SER A 97 15.45 0.92 -46.48
N ASP A 98 16.78 0.75 -46.41
CA ASP A 98 17.45 0.14 -45.26
C ASP A 98 17.13 0.87 -43.93
N ALA A 99 16.96 2.19 -43.97
CA ALA A 99 16.58 3.01 -42.82
C ALA A 99 15.16 2.72 -42.34
N GLU A 100 14.18 2.62 -43.28
CA GLU A 100 12.80 2.29 -42.95
C GLU A 100 12.69 0.86 -42.42
N TYR A 101 13.42 -0.08 -42.99
CA TYR A 101 13.50 -1.46 -42.51
C TYR A 101 14.07 -1.53 -41.10
N THR A 102 15.20 -0.85 -40.86
CA THR A 102 15.83 -0.80 -39.53
C THR A 102 14.90 -0.20 -38.49
N THR A 103 14.19 0.87 -38.85
CA THR A 103 13.22 1.52 -37.97
C THR A 103 12.06 0.58 -37.62
N ALA A 104 11.54 -0.14 -38.61
CA ALA A 104 10.45 -1.10 -38.42
C ALA A 104 10.89 -2.28 -37.52
N VAL A 105 12.09 -2.81 -37.71
CA VAL A 105 12.67 -3.87 -36.87
C VAL A 105 12.80 -3.40 -35.41
N LYS A 106 13.43 -2.24 -35.18
CA LYS A 106 13.57 -1.65 -33.84
C LYS A 106 12.22 -1.38 -33.18
N GLY A 107 11.25 -0.88 -33.96
CA GLY A 107 9.88 -0.65 -33.50
C GLY A 107 9.19 -1.95 -33.10
N LEU A 108 9.30 -2.98 -33.94
CA LEU A 108 8.70 -4.28 -33.67
C LEU A 108 9.35 -4.99 -32.47
N MET A 109 10.68 -4.92 -32.29
CA MET A 109 11.36 -5.45 -31.12
C MET A 109 10.84 -4.83 -29.81
N LYS A 110 10.46 -3.54 -29.82
CA LYS A 110 9.91 -2.85 -28.65
C LYS A 110 8.43 -3.17 -28.39
N SER A 111 7.66 -3.46 -29.44
CA SER A 111 6.19 -3.62 -29.36
C SER A 111 5.72 -5.06 -29.46
N PHE A 112 6.60 -6.03 -29.68
CA PHE A 112 6.25 -7.43 -29.86
C PHE A 112 5.70 -8.03 -28.57
N LYS A 113 4.56 -8.68 -28.67
CA LYS A 113 3.90 -9.35 -27.54
C LYS A 113 3.82 -10.85 -27.79
N LEU A 114 4.31 -11.63 -26.84
CA LEU A 114 4.33 -13.09 -26.94
C LEU A 114 2.92 -13.68 -26.98
N GLU A 115 1.98 -13.12 -26.24
CA GLU A 115 0.57 -13.55 -26.23
C GLU A 115 -0.13 -13.43 -27.59
N GLU A 116 0.43 -12.62 -28.49
CA GLU A 116 -0.06 -12.45 -29.86
C GLU A 116 0.69 -13.32 -30.88
N ALA A 117 1.66 -14.13 -30.44
CA ALA A 117 2.53 -14.94 -31.29
C ALA A 117 2.02 -16.39 -31.38
N ALA A 118 1.05 -16.63 -32.27
CA ALA A 118 0.38 -17.92 -32.39
C ALA A 118 1.27 -19.08 -32.87
N LYS A 119 2.43 -18.76 -33.48
CA LYS A 119 3.39 -19.74 -34.02
C LYS A 119 4.66 -19.87 -33.17
N ALA A 120 4.74 -19.16 -32.04
CA ALA A 120 5.85 -19.22 -31.13
C ALA A 120 6.06 -20.64 -30.55
N GLN A 121 7.32 -21.06 -30.46
CA GLN A 121 7.67 -22.39 -29.94
C GLN A 121 8.62 -22.23 -28.77
N SER A 122 8.26 -22.80 -27.61
CA SER A 122 9.16 -22.86 -26.45
C SER A 122 10.42 -23.65 -26.78
N LYS A 123 11.57 -23.15 -26.38
CA LYS A 123 12.90 -23.78 -26.46
C LYS A 123 13.42 -24.21 -25.10
N GLY A 124 12.63 -24.08 -24.07
CA GLY A 124 12.93 -24.46 -22.70
C GLY A 124 12.91 -23.27 -21.75
N SER A 125 12.94 -23.63 -20.48
CA SER A 125 12.98 -22.71 -19.35
C SER A 125 14.12 -23.11 -18.43
N ASP A 126 14.86 -22.14 -17.91
CA ASP A 126 15.94 -22.38 -16.96
C ASP A 126 16.08 -21.21 -15.99
N VAL A 127 16.82 -21.40 -14.90
CA VAL A 127 16.90 -20.49 -13.75
C VAL A 127 18.31 -19.96 -13.57
N THR A 128 18.45 -18.67 -13.27
CA THR A 128 19.76 -18.08 -13.01
C THR A 128 20.43 -18.69 -11.77
N ASN A 129 21.73 -18.99 -11.90
CA ASN A 129 22.57 -19.51 -10.83
C ASN A 129 22.99 -18.41 -9.83
N GLU A 130 23.85 -18.74 -8.85
CA GLU A 130 24.36 -17.80 -7.82
C GLU A 130 25.06 -16.57 -8.41
N ALA A 131 25.61 -16.66 -9.61
CA ALA A 131 26.21 -15.53 -10.33
C ALA A 131 25.19 -14.73 -11.18
N GLY A 132 23.90 -15.09 -11.12
CA GLY A 132 22.85 -14.48 -11.93
C GLY A 132 22.91 -14.88 -13.40
N ILE A 133 23.47 -16.05 -13.72
CA ILE A 133 23.72 -16.48 -15.11
C ILE A 133 22.81 -17.66 -15.45
N VAL A 134 22.21 -17.63 -16.65
CA VAL A 134 21.51 -18.74 -17.28
C VAL A 134 21.90 -18.84 -18.74
N THR A 135 22.11 -20.07 -19.26
CA THR A 135 22.56 -20.30 -20.63
C THR A 135 21.62 -21.24 -21.38
N PHE A 136 21.07 -20.76 -22.49
CA PHE A 136 20.32 -21.56 -23.46
C PHE A 136 21.28 -22.05 -24.55
N SER A 137 21.66 -23.33 -24.47
CA SER A 137 22.66 -23.91 -25.38
C SER A 137 22.03 -24.61 -26.57
N GLY A 138 22.72 -24.58 -27.70
CA GLY A 138 22.36 -25.35 -28.89
C GLY A 138 21.10 -24.87 -29.61
N LEU A 139 20.79 -23.59 -29.54
CA LEU A 139 19.69 -22.99 -30.31
C LEU A 139 20.04 -22.98 -31.80
N ASP A 140 19.03 -23.25 -32.66
CA ASP A 140 19.21 -23.25 -34.10
C ASP A 140 19.48 -21.84 -34.64
N LYS A 141 20.50 -21.68 -35.46
CA LYS A 141 20.84 -20.39 -36.06
C LYS A 141 19.93 -20.03 -37.24
N ARG A 142 19.44 -21.02 -37.97
CA ARG A 142 18.60 -20.88 -39.15
C ARG A 142 17.44 -21.86 -39.15
N THR A 143 16.42 -21.55 -39.92
CA THR A 143 15.37 -22.51 -40.29
C THR A 143 15.90 -23.49 -41.35
N ALA A 144 15.12 -24.54 -41.62
CA ALA A 144 15.46 -25.49 -42.71
C ALA A 144 15.57 -24.80 -44.09
N GLU A 145 14.87 -23.68 -44.26
CA GLU A 145 14.88 -22.86 -45.49
C GLU A 145 16.06 -21.85 -45.49
N GLY A 146 16.90 -21.84 -44.48
CA GLY A 146 18.08 -20.98 -44.38
C GLY A 146 17.80 -19.58 -43.80
N ILE A 147 16.61 -19.29 -43.32
CA ILE A 147 16.24 -18.01 -42.71
C ILE A 147 16.81 -17.93 -41.30
N TYR A 148 17.46 -16.82 -40.94
CA TYR A 148 17.93 -16.60 -39.58
C TYR A 148 16.80 -16.56 -38.58
N LYS A 149 17.03 -17.20 -37.44
CA LYS A 149 16.05 -17.29 -36.37
C LYS A 149 15.95 -16.03 -35.52
N VAL A 150 14.76 -15.84 -34.94
CA VAL A 150 14.47 -14.78 -33.96
C VAL A 150 14.03 -15.45 -32.68
N TYR A 151 14.73 -15.15 -31.61
CA TYR A 151 14.42 -15.67 -30.26
C TYR A 151 13.93 -14.55 -29.36
N LEU A 152 13.00 -14.90 -28.47
CA LEU A 152 12.54 -14.05 -27.39
C LEU A 152 12.83 -14.75 -26.06
N PHE A 153 13.47 -14.04 -25.14
CA PHE A 153 13.72 -14.51 -23.78
C PHE A 153 12.81 -13.74 -22.85
N GLU A 154 11.86 -14.44 -22.24
CA GLU A 154 10.89 -13.89 -21.31
C GLU A 154 11.28 -14.23 -19.89
N GLU A 155 11.35 -13.23 -19.03
CA GLU A 155 11.50 -13.41 -17.60
C GLU A 155 10.14 -13.73 -16.98
N LYS A 156 10.06 -14.78 -16.16
CA LYS A 156 8.88 -15.10 -15.39
C LYS A 156 8.89 -14.34 -14.09
N ALA A 157 7.70 -13.91 -13.64
CA ALA A 157 7.55 -13.24 -12.35
C ALA A 157 8.14 -14.11 -11.23
N ALA A 158 8.98 -13.52 -10.39
CA ALA A 158 9.55 -14.16 -9.21
C ALA A 158 9.18 -13.35 -7.96
N ASP A 159 8.97 -14.05 -6.84
CA ASP A 159 8.68 -13.39 -5.55
C ASP A 159 9.83 -12.45 -5.16
N GLY A 160 9.51 -11.18 -4.88
CA GLY A 160 10.48 -10.16 -4.48
C GLY A 160 11.20 -9.43 -5.63
N VAL A 161 10.88 -9.75 -6.89
CA VAL A 161 11.36 -9.03 -8.07
C VAL A 161 10.19 -8.34 -8.74
N GLU A 162 10.16 -7.02 -8.76
CA GLU A 162 9.14 -6.28 -9.51
C GLU A 162 9.58 -6.03 -10.95
N GLY A 163 8.60 -6.31 -11.83
CA GLY A 163 8.73 -6.08 -13.24
C GLY A 163 9.64 -7.11 -13.90
N SER A 164 9.06 -8.01 -14.69
CA SER A 164 9.83 -8.74 -15.69
C SER A 164 10.56 -7.72 -16.56
N SER A 165 11.83 -7.97 -16.84
CA SER A 165 12.52 -7.20 -17.89
C SER A 165 11.68 -7.26 -19.17
N TYR A 166 11.74 -6.21 -19.99
CA TYR A 166 11.18 -6.32 -21.34
C TYR A 166 11.68 -7.61 -21.97
N PRO A 167 10.82 -8.37 -22.66
CA PRO A 167 11.27 -9.54 -23.36
C PRO A 167 12.43 -9.20 -24.26
N LEU A 168 13.57 -9.89 -24.06
CA LEU A 168 14.74 -9.67 -24.89
C LEU A 168 14.54 -10.38 -26.23
N ILE A 169 14.49 -9.62 -27.32
CA ILE A 169 14.41 -10.19 -28.66
C ILE A 169 15.82 -10.20 -29.27
N LEU A 170 16.25 -11.39 -29.64
CA LEU A 170 17.50 -11.64 -30.33
C LEU A 170 17.23 -12.03 -31.77
N ILE A 171 17.70 -11.21 -32.71
CA ILE A 171 17.65 -11.51 -34.15
C ILE A 171 19.03 -11.99 -34.57
N LEU A 172 19.13 -13.20 -35.10
CA LEU A 172 20.36 -13.74 -35.63
C LEU A 172 20.59 -13.28 -37.07
N PRO A 173 21.87 -13.20 -37.55
CA PRO A 173 23.08 -13.44 -36.80
C PRO A 173 23.52 -12.23 -36.01
N VAL A 174 24.23 -12.43 -34.91
CA VAL A 174 25.02 -11.37 -34.25
C VAL A 174 26.40 -11.38 -34.91
N VAL A 175 26.82 -10.25 -35.45
CA VAL A 175 28.10 -10.14 -36.20
C VAL A 175 28.99 -9.10 -35.52
N LYS A 176 30.27 -9.45 -35.30
CA LYS A 176 31.29 -8.55 -34.82
C LYS A 176 32.55 -8.72 -35.67
N ASP A 177 33.12 -7.63 -36.13
CA ASP A 177 34.33 -7.62 -36.98
C ASP A 177 34.24 -8.61 -38.16
N ASP A 178 33.07 -8.64 -38.82
CA ASP A 178 32.71 -9.53 -39.93
C ASP A 178 32.69 -11.04 -39.58
N VAL A 179 32.67 -11.39 -38.30
CA VAL A 179 32.57 -12.78 -37.82
C VAL A 179 31.24 -12.96 -37.08
N GLU A 180 30.51 -14.02 -37.40
CA GLU A 180 29.29 -14.37 -36.71
C GLU A 180 29.62 -14.89 -35.30
N ASN A 181 29.02 -14.26 -34.28
CA ASN A 181 29.15 -14.69 -32.89
C ASN A 181 28.17 -15.84 -32.62
N THR A 182 28.68 -16.97 -32.12
CA THR A 182 27.89 -18.15 -31.75
C THR A 182 27.79 -18.36 -30.25
N ASP A 183 28.47 -17.53 -29.45
CA ASP A 183 28.40 -17.51 -28.00
C ASP A 183 27.96 -16.09 -27.56
N ILE A 184 26.66 -15.90 -27.44
CA ILE A 184 26.04 -14.59 -27.35
C ILE A 184 25.71 -14.28 -25.89
N HIS A 185 26.17 -13.12 -25.39
CA HIS A 185 25.94 -12.65 -24.06
C HIS A 185 24.93 -11.47 -24.07
N LEU A 186 23.86 -11.60 -23.28
CA LEU A 186 22.83 -10.58 -23.14
C LEU A 186 22.64 -10.20 -21.66
N TYR A 187 22.37 -8.94 -21.40
CA TYR A 187 22.19 -8.38 -20.08
C TYR A 187 20.75 -7.86 -19.94
N PRO A 188 19.81 -8.72 -19.47
CA PRO A 188 18.46 -8.30 -19.15
C PRO A 188 18.51 -7.26 -18.05
N LYS A 189 17.99 -6.07 -18.34
CA LYS A 189 17.92 -4.98 -17.37
C LYS A 189 16.65 -5.14 -16.59
N ASN A 190 16.75 -5.36 -15.26
CA ASN A 190 15.62 -5.23 -14.38
C ASN A 190 15.66 -3.92 -13.64
N LYS A 191 14.47 -3.35 -13.49
CA LYS A 191 14.20 -2.41 -12.45
C LYS A 191 14.19 -3.22 -11.15
N VAL A 192 15.17 -3.01 -10.28
CA VAL A 192 14.95 -3.32 -8.88
C VAL A 192 13.81 -2.39 -8.46
N LYS A 193 12.78 -2.95 -7.82
CA LYS A 193 11.67 -2.23 -7.22
C LYS A 193 12.25 -0.99 -6.54
N GLY A 194 11.87 0.19 -6.98
CA GLY A 194 12.13 1.38 -6.20
C GLY A 194 11.53 1.09 -4.84
N ASP A 195 12.34 1.15 -3.77
CA ASP A 195 11.83 0.89 -2.43
C ASP A 195 10.70 1.86 -2.15
N ILE A 196 9.47 1.37 -2.27
CA ILE A 196 8.31 2.07 -1.79
C ILE A 196 8.02 1.59 -0.38
N GLY A 197 7.95 2.52 0.56
CA GLY A 197 7.70 2.23 1.95
C GLY A 197 6.59 3.10 2.52
N LYS A 198 5.93 2.58 3.54
CA LYS A 198 4.99 3.35 4.35
C LYS A 198 4.88 2.72 5.73
N GLU A 199 4.96 3.54 6.75
CA GLU A 199 4.91 3.09 8.13
C GLU A 199 4.22 4.13 9.03
N LEU A 200 3.67 3.66 10.13
CA LEU A 200 3.24 4.51 11.25
C LEU A 200 4.46 4.96 12.02
N VAL A 201 4.49 6.24 12.35
CA VAL A 201 5.58 6.84 13.13
C VAL A 201 5.03 7.66 14.29
N ASP A 202 5.87 7.98 15.25
CA ASP A 202 5.54 8.96 16.27
C ASP A 202 5.71 10.41 15.76
N GLU A 203 5.44 11.39 16.59
CA GLU A 203 5.57 12.82 16.27
C GLU A 203 7.01 13.24 15.91
N THR A 204 8.02 12.44 16.28
CA THR A 204 9.43 12.67 15.95
C THR A 204 9.83 12.04 14.63
N GLY A 205 8.98 11.14 14.08
CA GLY A 205 9.22 10.35 12.89
C GLY A 205 9.87 9.00 13.15
N ALA A 206 9.92 8.55 14.41
CA ALA A 206 10.41 7.21 14.74
C ALA A 206 9.32 6.15 14.50
N PRO A 207 9.63 5.00 13.88
CA PRO A 207 8.67 3.96 13.58
C PRO A 207 7.97 3.39 14.82
N LEU A 208 6.65 3.26 14.76
CA LEU A 208 5.88 2.51 15.74
C LEU A 208 5.96 1.03 15.39
N THR A 209 6.42 0.21 16.35
CA THR A 209 6.65 -1.22 16.13
C THR A 209 6.04 -2.06 17.25
N GLY A 210 5.74 -3.32 16.95
CA GLY A 210 5.38 -4.33 17.96
C GLY A 210 3.88 -4.59 18.11
N GLU A 211 3.01 -3.79 17.49
CA GLU A 211 1.57 -3.99 17.57
C GLU A 211 0.99 -4.45 16.23
N ASN A 212 0.00 -5.35 16.30
CA ASN A 212 -0.75 -5.80 15.12
C ASN A 212 -1.83 -4.80 14.68
N ARG A 213 -2.12 -3.81 15.52
CA ARG A 213 -3.09 -2.73 15.33
C ARG A 213 -2.75 -1.61 16.28
N TYR A 214 -2.95 -0.38 15.83
CA TYR A 214 -2.79 0.82 16.66
C TYR A 214 -4.13 1.52 16.84
N ASP A 215 -4.43 1.92 18.05
CA ASP A 215 -5.66 2.62 18.41
C ASP A 215 -5.36 4.07 18.79
N PHE A 216 -6.29 4.95 18.43
CA PHE A 216 -6.15 6.40 18.64
C PHE A 216 -7.47 7.02 19.05
N GLU A 217 -7.39 8.10 19.81
CA GLU A 217 -8.53 8.94 20.15
C GLU A 217 -8.92 9.84 18.96
N VAL A 218 -10.20 10.25 18.91
CA VAL A 218 -10.67 11.26 17.98
C VAL A 218 -9.90 12.57 18.18
N GLY A 219 -9.46 13.18 17.08
CA GLY A 219 -8.66 14.41 17.08
C GLY A 219 -7.19 14.22 17.40
N GLN A 220 -6.75 13.03 17.81
CA GLN A 220 -5.33 12.73 17.96
C GLN A 220 -4.66 12.64 16.59
N LYS A 221 -3.51 13.29 16.41
CA LYS A 221 -2.72 13.18 15.19
C LYS A 221 -2.08 11.79 15.09
N ILE A 222 -2.23 11.19 13.94
CA ILE A 222 -1.69 9.88 13.57
C ILE A 222 -0.69 10.12 12.46
N TYR A 223 0.60 9.90 12.76
CA TYR A 223 1.66 10.25 11.85
C TYR A 223 2.07 9.09 10.97
N TYR A 224 2.36 9.39 9.72
CA TYR A 224 2.85 8.46 8.72
C TYR A 224 4.13 8.97 8.08
N HIS A 225 4.98 8.03 7.74
CA HIS A 225 6.14 8.22 6.89
C HIS A 225 5.96 7.38 5.64
N ALA A 226 5.89 8.02 4.49
CA ALA A 226 5.93 7.35 3.19
C ALA A 226 7.29 7.61 2.55
N SER A 227 7.84 6.61 1.85
CA SER A 227 9.13 6.69 1.18
C SER A 227 9.06 6.10 -0.21
N PHE A 228 9.87 6.65 -1.12
CA PHE A 228 9.98 6.17 -2.49
C PHE A 228 11.34 6.52 -3.07
N THR A 229 12.01 5.56 -3.71
CA THR A 229 13.27 5.83 -4.39
C THR A 229 13.01 6.44 -5.77
N ILE A 230 13.43 7.69 -5.97
CA ILE A 230 13.29 8.41 -7.23
C ILE A 230 14.11 7.72 -8.32
N PRO A 231 13.53 7.44 -9.51
CA PRO A 231 14.28 6.83 -10.60
C PRO A 231 15.50 7.65 -11.02
N ASN A 232 16.64 6.99 -11.26
CA ASN A 232 17.88 7.67 -11.65
C ASN A 232 17.73 8.54 -12.90
N GLN A 233 16.91 8.08 -13.84
CA GLN A 233 16.73 8.72 -15.14
C GLN A 233 15.61 9.77 -15.16
N ILE A 234 15.10 10.16 -14.00
CA ILE A 234 13.96 11.09 -13.89
C ILE A 234 14.22 12.45 -14.58
N GLY A 235 15.49 12.88 -14.62
CA GLY A 235 15.90 14.13 -15.22
C GLY A 235 16.34 14.05 -16.67
N GLU A 236 16.24 12.87 -17.33
CA GLU A 236 16.71 12.69 -18.70
C GLU A 236 15.79 13.38 -19.73
N ILE A 237 16.43 14.03 -20.70
CA ILE A 237 15.79 14.60 -21.88
C ILE A 237 16.16 13.77 -23.09
N LEU A 238 15.14 13.18 -23.72
CA LEU A 238 15.29 12.39 -24.94
C LEU A 238 15.22 13.32 -26.15
N ASN A 239 16.04 13.05 -27.17
CA ASN A 239 15.95 13.72 -28.47
C ASN A 239 15.53 12.68 -29.52
N GLN A 240 14.32 12.81 -30.03
CA GLN A 240 13.79 11.93 -31.07
C GLN A 240 13.40 12.78 -32.28
N ASP A 241 13.99 12.47 -33.43
CA ASP A 241 13.71 13.16 -34.70
C ASP A 241 13.88 14.70 -34.66
N GLY A 242 14.83 15.17 -33.84
CA GLY A 242 15.13 16.60 -33.68
C GLY A 242 14.21 17.34 -32.70
N ALA A 243 13.31 16.65 -32.00
CA ALA A 243 12.49 17.19 -30.94
C ALA A 243 12.94 16.65 -29.57
N GLU A 244 13.07 17.55 -28.59
CA GLU A 244 13.34 17.17 -27.21
C GLU A 244 12.03 16.83 -26.48
N GLN A 245 12.09 15.83 -25.61
CA GLN A 245 11.00 15.42 -24.70
C GLN A 245 11.62 14.90 -23.40
N THR A 246 10.96 15.14 -22.25
CA THR A 246 11.36 14.50 -20.99
C THR A 246 11.13 12.99 -21.05
N ARG A 247 12.06 12.20 -20.54
CA ARG A 247 11.92 10.72 -20.50
C ARG A 247 10.71 10.29 -19.71
N TYR A 248 10.47 10.92 -18.56
CA TYR A 248 9.28 10.73 -17.75
C TYR A 248 8.23 11.77 -18.10
N SER A 249 7.01 11.32 -18.34
CA SER A 249 5.86 12.17 -18.64
C SER A 249 4.81 12.17 -17.52
N GLN A 250 5.02 11.36 -16.47
CA GLN A 250 4.22 11.35 -15.25
C GLN A 250 5.08 10.86 -14.08
N LEU A 251 4.93 11.51 -12.95
CA LEU A 251 5.32 11.02 -11.63
C LEU A 251 4.28 11.56 -10.65
N GLN A 252 3.52 10.66 -10.04
CA GLN A 252 2.42 10.98 -9.16
C GLN A 252 2.54 10.19 -7.86
N PHE A 253 2.36 10.86 -6.74
CA PHE A 253 2.34 10.29 -5.40
C PHE A 253 0.94 10.46 -4.83
N LYS A 254 0.27 9.36 -4.50
CA LYS A 254 -1.06 9.38 -3.94
C LYS A 254 -1.10 8.64 -2.60
N ASP A 255 -1.76 9.24 -1.63
CA ASP A 255 -2.07 8.63 -0.34
C ASP A 255 -3.56 8.65 -0.09
N GLU A 256 -4.11 7.57 0.46
CA GLU A 256 -5.54 7.46 0.68
C GLU A 256 -5.85 6.44 1.79
N VAL A 257 -6.63 6.87 2.79
CA VAL A 257 -7.17 5.96 3.81
C VAL A 257 -8.32 5.14 3.25
N SER A 258 -8.60 3.99 3.86
CA SER A 258 -9.61 3.03 3.35
C SER A 258 -11.04 3.30 3.81
N LYS A 259 -11.27 4.29 4.69
CA LYS A 259 -12.59 4.60 5.25
C LYS A 259 -12.79 6.10 5.39
N GLU A 260 -14.04 6.52 5.25
CA GLU A 260 -14.48 7.88 5.55
C GLU A 260 -14.42 8.18 7.06
N GLY A 261 -14.64 9.43 7.44
CA GLY A 261 -14.56 9.87 8.82
C GLY A 261 -13.15 10.16 9.32
N VAL A 262 -12.15 10.17 8.42
CA VAL A 262 -10.77 10.55 8.72
C VAL A 262 -10.47 11.90 8.10
N LYS A 263 -9.76 12.76 8.83
CA LYS A 263 -9.32 14.06 8.38
C LYS A 263 -7.84 14.00 7.99
N PHE A 264 -7.48 14.64 6.88
CA PHE A 264 -6.09 14.86 6.51
C PHE A 264 -5.56 16.14 7.19
N GLU A 265 -4.53 16.01 8.02
CA GLU A 265 -3.96 17.12 8.80
C GLU A 265 -2.87 17.88 8.05
N GLY A 266 -2.36 17.33 6.95
CA GLY A 266 -1.36 17.95 6.08
C GLY A 266 -0.04 17.20 6.02
N ILE A 267 0.79 17.62 5.07
CA ILE A 267 2.18 17.18 4.95
C ILE A 267 3.05 18.07 5.84
N ASP A 268 3.75 17.46 6.78
CA ASP A 268 4.64 18.17 7.71
C ASP A 268 5.99 18.46 7.08
N ARG A 269 6.60 17.46 6.44
CA ARG A 269 7.94 17.55 5.87
C ARG A 269 8.09 16.66 4.64
N ILE A 270 8.86 17.13 3.68
CA ILE A 270 9.42 16.32 2.59
C ILE A 270 10.93 16.46 2.64
N SER A 271 11.67 15.35 2.56
CA SER A 271 13.13 15.35 2.51
C SER A 271 13.65 14.31 1.51
N ILE A 272 14.93 14.38 1.16
CA ILE A 272 15.55 13.50 0.17
C ILE A 272 16.84 12.89 0.71
N GLY A 273 16.98 11.56 0.57
CA GLY A 273 18.11 10.81 1.11
C GLY A 273 18.23 10.98 2.63
N ASP A 274 19.41 10.84 3.17
CA ASP A 274 19.68 10.94 4.63
C ASP A 274 19.64 12.36 5.18
N THR A 275 19.17 13.35 4.40
CA THR A 275 19.14 14.74 4.83
C THR A 275 17.90 15.06 5.65
N ALA A 276 18.07 15.76 6.77
CA ALA A 276 16.95 16.30 7.55
C ALA A 276 16.36 17.59 6.95
N THR A 277 16.90 18.07 5.84
CA THR A 277 16.48 19.33 5.19
C THR A 277 15.06 19.17 4.64
N ASN A 278 14.15 20.03 5.11
CA ASN A 278 12.79 20.09 4.60
C ASN A 278 12.75 20.83 3.26
N ILE A 279 12.40 20.12 2.20
CA ILE A 279 12.27 20.67 0.84
C ILE A 279 10.80 20.77 0.40
N LYS A 280 9.83 20.62 1.31
CA LYS A 280 8.40 20.54 1.00
C LYS A 280 7.94 21.63 0.04
N GLU A 281 8.16 22.89 0.38
CA GLU A 281 7.67 24.01 -0.43
C GLU A 281 8.25 24.01 -1.86
N THR A 282 9.56 23.76 -1.97
CA THR A 282 10.22 23.70 -3.27
C THR A 282 9.77 22.47 -4.06
N PHE A 283 9.64 21.32 -3.42
CA PHE A 283 9.19 20.10 -4.08
C PHE A 283 7.76 20.27 -4.62
N LEU A 284 6.83 20.72 -3.79
CA LEU A 284 5.44 20.92 -4.17
C LEU A 284 5.25 22.02 -5.23
N SER A 285 6.14 23.01 -5.32
CA SER A 285 6.07 24.03 -6.37
C SER A 285 6.32 23.49 -7.78
N HIS A 286 6.92 22.30 -7.91
CA HIS A 286 7.13 21.60 -9.18
C HIS A 286 6.00 20.63 -9.54
N GLY A 287 4.85 20.70 -8.85
CA GLY A 287 3.69 19.82 -9.07
C GLY A 287 2.36 20.50 -8.84
N ALA A 288 1.29 19.82 -9.21
CA ALA A 288 -0.05 20.09 -8.74
C ALA A 288 -0.31 19.26 -7.49
N VAL A 289 -0.89 19.87 -6.47
CA VAL A 289 -1.15 19.21 -5.17
C VAL A 289 -2.62 19.33 -4.83
N GLU A 290 -3.25 18.19 -4.54
CA GLU A 290 -4.61 18.11 -4.06
C GLU A 290 -4.63 17.40 -2.71
N TYR A 291 -5.34 17.99 -1.74
CA TYR A 291 -5.58 17.40 -0.43
C TYR A 291 -7.06 17.08 -0.28
N THR A 292 -7.38 15.89 0.19
CA THR A 292 -8.74 15.43 0.39
C THR A 292 -9.09 15.37 1.87
N ASN A 293 -10.32 15.77 2.24
CA ASN A 293 -10.82 15.78 3.61
C ASN A 293 -10.00 16.61 4.62
N THR A 294 -9.67 17.83 4.24
CA THR A 294 -8.96 18.78 5.12
C THR A 294 -9.87 19.64 6.00
N VAL A 295 -11.17 19.68 5.70
CA VAL A 295 -12.17 20.55 6.35
C VAL A 295 -13.37 19.73 6.85
N PRO A 296 -14.17 20.23 7.81
CA PRO A 296 -15.40 19.59 8.25
C PRO A 296 -16.37 19.31 7.11
N ASN A 297 -16.97 18.15 7.09
CA ASN A 297 -17.86 17.47 6.16
C ASN A 297 -17.21 16.26 5.46
N TYR A 298 -16.35 15.62 6.12
CA TYR A 298 -15.49 14.45 5.83
C TYR A 298 -16.11 13.41 4.88
N THR A 299 -16.69 13.87 3.77
CA THR A 299 -17.16 13.01 2.69
C THR A 299 -16.00 12.64 1.77
N GLY A 300 -15.75 11.36 1.64
CA GLY A 300 -14.64 10.81 0.88
C GLY A 300 -13.47 10.38 1.75
N LEU A 301 -12.42 9.89 1.11
CA LEU A 301 -11.26 9.31 1.78
C LEU A 301 -10.18 10.37 1.98
N ALA A 302 -9.60 10.44 3.18
CA ALA A 302 -8.55 11.39 3.51
C ALA A 302 -7.22 11.02 2.85
N GLY A 303 -6.46 12.00 2.41
CA GLY A 303 -5.14 11.79 1.83
C GLY A 303 -4.65 12.97 0.99
N PHE A 304 -3.69 12.68 0.12
CA PHE A 304 -3.13 13.65 -0.82
C PHE A 304 -2.88 13.03 -2.20
N ASP A 305 -2.85 13.89 -3.20
CA ASP A 305 -2.40 13.60 -4.56
C ASP A 305 -1.40 14.68 -4.98
N ILE A 306 -0.15 14.27 -5.27
CA ILE A 306 0.92 15.14 -5.74
C ILE A 306 1.30 14.69 -7.14
N GLN A 307 0.93 15.46 -8.13
CA GLN A 307 1.30 15.21 -9.51
C GLN A 307 2.40 16.16 -9.95
N MET A 308 3.61 15.64 -10.20
CA MET A 308 4.72 16.44 -10.69
C MET A 308 4.42 16.99 -12.09
N ASN A 309 4.93 18.20 -12.38
CA ASN A 309 4.68 18.87 -13.67
C ASN A 309 5.49 18.23 -14.82
N LEU A 310 5.32 16.91 -15.00
CA LEU A 310 5.87 16.15 -16.12
C LEU A 310 4.75 15.88 -17.11
N ASN A 311 5.05 15.92 -18.42
CA ASN A 311 4.07 15.70 -19.49
C ASN A 311 4.73 15.16 -20.76
N LYS A 312 3.92 14.82 -21.76
CA LYS A 312 4.37 14.27 -23.04
C LYS A 312 4.71 15.31 -24.11
N ALA A 313 4.74 16.59 -23.75
CA ALA A 313 5.00 17.65 -24.72
C ALA A 313 6.41 17.53 -25.31
N LYS A 314 6.50 17.76 -26.62
CA LYS A 314 7.75 17.86 -27.36
C LYS A 314 8.10 19.32 -27.62
N SER A 315 9.39 19.63 -27.65
CA SER A 315 9.90 20.99 -27.87
C SER A 315 9.45 21.60 -29.20
N SER A 316 9.20 20.76 -30.22
CA SER A 316 8.75 21.19 -31.55
C SER A 316 7.23 21.36 -31.68
N GLU A 317 6.42 20.77 -30.77
CA GLU A 317 4.95 20.74 -30.88
C GLU A 317 4.29 21.66 -29.86
N ASN A 318 4.77 21.65 -28.62
CA ASN A 318 4.25 22.49 -27.52
C ASN A 318 5.43 22.92 -26.62
N ALA A 319 6.09 24.00 -27.00
CA ALA A 319 7.29 24.48 -26.33
C ALA A 319 7.03 24.93 -24.87
N GLU A 320 5.85 25.48 -24.55
CA GLU A 320 5.51 25.94 -23.20
C GLU A 320 5.37 24.77 -22.22
N ASP A 321 4.55 23.78 -22.54
CA ASP A 321 4.37 22.58 -21.72
C ASP A 321 5.67 21.76 -21.64
N PHE A 322 6.41 21.67 -22.73
CA PHE A 322 7.74 21.05 -22.71
C PHE A 322 8.67 21.76 -21.74
N GLN A 323 8.74 23.10 -21.77
CA GLN A 323 9.62 23.85 -20.85
C GLN A 323 9.22 23.63 -19.39
N LYS A 324 7.92 23.55 -19.09
CA LYS A 324 7.43 23.23 -17.75
C LYS A 324 7.88 21.84 -17.29
N SER A 325 7.72 20.83 -18.16
CA SER A 325 8.17 19.47 -17.91
C SER A 325 9.70 19.40 -17.76
N LYS A 326 10.44 20.07 -18.62
CA LYS A 326 11.91 20.14 -18.57
C LYS A 326 12.42 20.74 -17.27
N THR A 327 11.84 21.86 -16.82
CA THR A 327 12.21 22.49 -15.55
C THR A 327 12.00 21.54 -14.37
N THR A 328 10.91 20.78 -14.36
CA THR A 328 10.62 19.80 -13.32
C THR A 328 11.61 18.60 -13.39
N ALA A 329 11.89 18.11 -14.58
CA ALA A 329 12.86 17.03 -14.78
C ALA A 329 14.27 17.44 -14.34
N GLU A 330 14.71 18.65 -14.69
CA GLU A 330 16.00 19.23 -14.25
C GLU A 330 16.08 19.38 -12.72
N TYR A 331 15.00 19.78 -12.05
CA TYR A 331 14.92 19.83 -10.60
C TYR A 331 15.01 18.43 -9.97
N LEU A 332 14.26 17.45 -10.51
CA LEU A 332 14.26 16.10 -9.99
C LEU A 332 15.56 15.34 -10.27
N LYS A 333 16.35 15.76 -11.25
CA LYS A 333 17.62 15.13 -11.65
C LYS A 333 18.56 14.91 -10.47
N ASP A 334 18.66 15.87 -9.57
CA ASP A 334 19.54 15.82 -8.40
C ASP A 334 19.05 14.81 -7.33
N PHE A 335 17.83 14.30 -7.48
CA PHE A 335 17.20 13.34 -6.58
C PHE A 335 17.25 11.89 -7.12
N GLY A 336 17.67 11.72 -8.36
CA GLY A 336 17.80 10.39 -8.97
C GLY A 336 18.59 9.42 -8.10
N GLY A 337 18.05 8.24 -7.87
CA GLY A 337 18.59 7.18 -7.01
C GLY A 337 18.50 7.43 -5.51
N LYS A 338 17.97 8.56 -5.08
CA LYS A 338 17.80 8.88 -3.66
C LYS A 338 16.36 8.61 -3.21
N THR A 339 16.19 8.27 -1.95
CA THR A 339 14.88 8.06 -1.36
C THR A 339 14.24 9.40 -1.01
N LEU A 340 13.03 9.62 -1.53
CA LEU A 340 12.12 10.68 -1.11
C LEU A 340 11.38 10.22 0.15
N HIS A 341 11.29 11.09 1.15
CA HIS A 341 10.58 10.85 2.40
C HIS A 341 9.48 11.89 2.55
N ILE A 342 8.23 11.44 2.75
CA ILE A 342 7.06 12.29 2.97
C ILE A 342 6.50 11.98 4.35
N TYR A 343 6.54 12.96 5.26
CA TYR A 343 5.97 12.88 6.61
C TYR A 343 4.69 13.69 6.64
N TYR A 344 3.61 13.09 7.10
CA TYR A 344 2.29 13.70 7.13
C TYR A 344 1.45 13.10 8.26
N ALA A 345 0.30 13.70 8.54
CA ALA A 345 -0.60 13.23 9.56
C ALA A 345 -2.04 13.17 9.08
N VAL A 346 -2.80 12.26 9.68
CA VAL A 346 -4.26 12.20 9.65
C VAL A 346 -4.80 12.23 11.08
N SER A 347 -6.09 12.42 11.27
CA SER A 347 -6.76 12.26 12.56
C SER A 347 -8.14 11.65 12.39
N PHE A 348 -8.63 10.98 13.41
CA PHE A 348 -10.01 10.52 13.48
C PHE A 348 -10.94 11.68 13.79
N THR A 349 -12.19 11.57 13.31
CA THR A 349 -13.27 12.51 13.59
C THR A 349 -14.43 11.79 14.30
N ASP A 350 -15.47 12.51 14.69
CA ASP A 350 -16.69 11.92 15.28
C ASP A 350 -17.40 10.95 14.32
N GLU A 351 -17.12 11.04 13.02
CA GLU A 351 -17.70 10.19 11.99
C GLU A 351 -16.86 8.93 11.71
N THR A 352 -15.68 8.80 12.33
CA THR A 352 -14.83 7.61 12.15
C THR A 352 -15.57 6.36 12.63
N PRO A 353 -15.67 5.30 11.80
CA PRO A 353 -16.27 4.04 12.20
C PRO A 353 -15.55 3.43 13.41
N VAL A 354 -16.31 3.18 14.49
CA VAL A 354 -15.78 2.61 15.74
C VAL A 354 -15.52 1.12 15.56
N ASP A 355 -14.37 0.65 16.07
CA ASP A 355 -13.97 -0.76 16.07
C ASP A 355 -13.73 -1.37 14.68
N VAL A 356 -13.52 -0.50 13.70
CA VAL A 356 -13.25 -0.88 12.32
C VAL A 356 -11.77 -0.66 12.01
N ASP A 357 -11.17 -1.62 11.31
CA ASP A 357 -9.80 -1.51 10.82
C ASP A 357 -9.74 -0.53 9.64
N ILE A 358 -8.89 0.48 9.76
CA ILE A 358 -8.67 1.51 8.75
C ILE A 358 -7.22 1.36 8.26
N ASN A 359 -7.09 1.00 7.01
CA ASN A 359 -5.80 0.96 6.32
C ASN A 359 -5.51 2.30 5.67
N ASN A 360 -4.25 2.56 5.41
CA ASN A 360 -3.83 3.74 4.67
C ASN A 360 -2.84 3.33 3.58
N LYS A 361 -3.15 3.58 2.32
CA LYS A 361 -2.39 3.15 1.15
C LYS A 361 -1.61 4.32 0.56
N PHE A 362 -0.32 4.12 0.33
CA PHE A 362 0.52 5.00 -0.47
C PHE A 362 0.79 4.35 -1.82
N SER A 363 0.70 5.10 -2.89
CA SER A 363 0.98 4.64 -4.25
C SER A 363 1.76 5.66 -5.05
N VAL A 364 2.58 5.18 -5.97
CA VAL A 364 3.34 5.99 -6.91
C VAL A 364 3.05 5.48 -8.31
N GLU A 365 2.67 6.39 -9.20
CA GLU A 365 2.44 6.11 -10.61
C GLU A 365 3.43 6.89 -11.47
N MET A 366 4.00 6.21 -12.45
CA MET A 366 4.96 6.79 -13.39
C MET A 366 4.59 6.42 -14.82
N THR A 367 4.89 7.34 -15.75
CA THR A 367 4.87 7.05 -17.19
C THR A 367 6.17 7.56 -17.79
N HIS A 368 6.86 6.71 -18.55
CA HIS A 368 8.17 7.02 -19.13
C HIS A 368 8.33 6.35 -20.51
N ASP A 369 9.39 6.65 -21.22
CA ASP A 369 9.73 6.08 -22.54
C ASP A 369 8.51 6.01 -23.49
N GLY A 370 7.77 7.11 -23.60
CA GLY A 370 6.52 7.22 -24.35
C GLY A 370 5.30 6.84 -23.53
N ASP A 371 4.93 5.56 -23.47
CA ASP A 371 3.68 5.08 -22.85
C ASP A 371 3.90 3.96 -21.82
N GLN A 372 5.14 3.70 -21.42
CA GLN A 372 5.43 2.70 -20.41
C GLN A 372 4.93 3.19 -19.04
N LYS A 373 4.12 2.38 -18.38
CA LYS A 373 3.50 2.73 -17.10
C LYS A 373 4.00 1.81 -16.00
N ASP A 374 4.45 2.40 -14.93
CA ASP A 374 4.77 1.72 -13.69
C ASP A 374 3.84 2.20 -12.59
N SER A 375 3.39 1.30 -11.73
CA SER A 375 2.60 1.61 -10.55
C SER A 375 3.09 0.77 -9.38
N GLU A 376 3.43 1.44 -8.30
CA GLU A 376 3.87 0.81 -7.06
C GLU A 376 2.97 1.23 -5.91
N ASN A 377 2.78 0.38 -4.92
CA ASN A 377 1.98 0.73 -3.75
C ASN A 377 2.44 -0.02 -2.51
N HIS A 378 2.21 0.60 -1.36
CA HIS A 378 2.46 0.02 -0.05
C HIS A 378 1.34 0.37 0.92
N THR A 379 0.94 -0.61 1.73
CA THR A 379 0.00 -0.44 2.84
C THR A 379 0.65 -1.03 4.07
N PRO A 380 0.78 -0.29 5.18
CA PRO A 380 1.30 -0.85 6.43
C PRO A 380 0.52 -2.09 6.85
N THR A 381 1.22 -3.04 7.45
CA THR A 381 0.61 -4.31 7.92
C THR A 381 -0.30 -4.09 9.13
N SER A 382 -0.08 -3.03 9.90
CA SER A 382 -0.87 -2.71 11.09
C SER A 382 -1.89 -1.61 10.78
N PRO A 383 -3.18 -1.92 10.75
CA PRO A 383 -4.23 -0.93 10.59
C PRO A 383 -4.36 -0.04 11.83
N ILE A 384 -5.03 1.11 11.66
CA ILE A 384 -5.42 1.99 12.74
C ILE A 384 -6.91 1.83 13.06
N THR A 385 -7.32 2.12 14.30
CA THR A 385 -8.71 2.04 14.72
C THR A 385 -9.00 3.04 15.84
N THR A 386 -10.28 3.25 16.14
CA THR A 386 -10.74 3.91 17.36
C THR A 386 -11.77 3.01 18.03
N GLY A 387 -11.87 3.08 19.35
CA GLY A 387 -12.74 2.24 20.13
C GLY A 387 -13.93 2.99 20.75
N GLY A 388 -14.73 2.23 21.47
CA GLY A 388 -15.87 2.75 22.19
C GLY A 388 -16.57 1.67 23.02
N LYS A 389 -17.64 2.06 23.71
CA LYS A 389 -18.47 1.15 24.51
C LYS A 389 -19.93 1.56 24.43
N LYS A 390 -20.81 0.58 24.37
CA LYS A 390 -22.26 0.75 24.49
C LYS A 390 -22.74 0.38 25.87
N PHE A 391 -23.79 1.05 26.33
CA PHE A 391 -24.37 0.87 27.66
C PHE A 391 -25.89 0.80 27.61
N MET A 392 -26.47 0.09 28.57
CA MET A 392 -27.90 -0.02 28.77
C MET A 392 -28.25 0.38 30.20
N LYS A 393 -29.03 1.45 30.35
CA LYS A 393 -29.53 1.94 31.64
C LYS A 393 -30.84 1.29 31.99
N HIS A 394 -30.96 0.70 33.21
CA HIS A 394 -32.17 0.01 33.66
C HIS A 394 -32.43 0.16 35.15
N GLU A 395 -33.63 -0.21 35.61
CA GLU A 395 -33.98 -0.24 37.03
C GLU A 395 -33.33 -1.45 37.73
N ALA A 396 -32.78 -1.26 38.90
CA ALA A 396 -32.18 -2.33 39.69
C ALA A 396 -33.22 -3.43 40.01
N GLY A 397 -32.84 -4.68 39.72
CA GLY A 397 -33.70 -5.86 39.86
C GLY A 397 -34.77 -6.02 38.77
N LYS A 398 -34.80 -5.13 37.79
CA LYS A 398 -35.73 -5.18 36.64
C LYS A 398 -34.98 -4.88 35.33
N GLU A 399 -34.25 -5.83 34.86
CA GLU A 399 -33.35 -5.65 33.71
C GLU A 399 -34.05 -5.22 32.42
N ASN A 400 -35.33 -5.55 32.27
CA ASN A 400 -36.15 -5.16 31.12
C ASN A 400 -36.80 -3.78 31.25
N GLN A 401 -36.65 -3.10 32.40
CA GLN A 401 -37.16 -1.75 32.61
C GLN A 401 -36.08 -0.72 32.35
N ALA A 402 -36.03 -0.26 31.13
CA ALA A 402 -35.06 0.75 30.66
C ALA A 402 -35.33 2.11 31.32
N LEU A 403 -34.26 2.90 31.48
CA LEU A 403 -34.31 4.23 32.11
C LEU A 403 -33.66 5.27 31.21
N ASP A 404 -34.46 6.21 30.74
CA ASP A 404 -34.00 7.37 29.98
C ASP A 404 -33.72 8.57 30.90
N GLY A 405 -32.84 9.49 30.44
CA GLY A 405 -32.56 10.76 31.09
C GLY A 405 -31.43 10.73 32.12
N ALA A 406 -30.77 9.62 32.34
CA ALA A 406 -29.51 9.61 33.11
C ALA A 406 -28.41 10.33 32.35
N LYS A 407 -27.64 11.21 33.01
CA LYS A 407 -26.50 11.91 32.43
C LYS A 407 -25.20 11.39 33.03
N PHE A 408 -24.23 11.16 32.14
CA PHE A 408 -22.92 10.64 32.49
C PHE A 408 -21.80 11.49 31.90
N VAL A 409 -20.65 11.43 32.55
CA VAL A 409 -19.38 11.88 32.02
C VAL A 409 -18.39 10.69 32.01
N VAL A 410 -17.48 10.71 31.07
CA VAL A 410 -16.39 9.71 30.99
C VAL A 410 -15.17 10.23 31.73
N ILE A 411 -14.60 9.39 32.58
CA ILE A 411 -13.45 9.69 33.41
C ILE A 411 -12.30 8.75 33.02
N LYS A 412 -11.08 9.27 32.93
CA LYS A 412 -9.83 8.54 32.79
C LYS A 412 -8.97 8.73 34.05
N LYS A 413 -8.30 7.69 34.51
CA LYS A 413 -7.37 7.77 35.63
C LYS A 413 -5.93 7.64 35.11
N GLU A 414 -5.10 8.64 35.39
CA GLU A 414 -3.68 8.62 35.07
C GLU A 414 -2.87 9.15 36.25
N ASN A 415 -1.82 8.46 36.66
CA ASN A 415 -0.89 8.87 37.73
C ASN A 415 -1.61 9.35 39.00
N GLU A 416 -2.61 8.57 39.47
CA GLU A 416 -3.46 8.87 40.64
C GLU A 416 -4.36 10.11 40.50
N LYS A 417 -4.42 10.74 39.32
CA LYS A 417 -5.31 11.84 38.98
C LYS A 417 -6.46 11.37 38.11
N PHE A 418 -7.58 12.07 38.17
CA PHE A 418 -8.75 11.83 37.35
C PHE A 418 -8.90 12.97 36.35
N TYR A 419 -9.29 12.61 35.12
CA TYR A 419 -9.54 13.54 34.03
C TYR A 419 -10.90 13.23 33.43
N TYR A 420 -11.70 14.26 33.15
CA TYR A 420 -12.95 14.09 32.43
C TYR A 420 -12.78 14.36 30.93
N TYR A 421 -13.55 13.61 30.17
CA TYR A 421 -13.61 13.69 28.72
C TYR A 421 -14.37 14.94 28.29
N THR A 422 -13.84 15.69 27.34
CA THR A 422 -14.53 16.72 26.59
C THR A 422 -14.21 16.60 25.11
N ASN A 423 -15.23 16.73 24.28
CA ASN A 423 -15.09 16.80 22.82
C ASN A 423 -15.69 18.14 22.36
N ALA A 424 -14.81 19.04 21.95
CA ALA A 424 -15.18 20.35 21.42
C ALA A 424 -14.57 20.50 20.03
N GLY A 425 -15.40 20.30 19.00
CA GLY A 425 -14.99 20.51 17.61
C GLY A 425 -13.94 19.51 17.12
N ASP A 426 -14.29 18.23 17.12
CA ASP A 426 -13.47 17.11 16.64
C ASP A 426 -12.12 16.94 17.36
N GLN A 427 -12.01 17.39 18.59
CA GLN A 427 -10.83 17.19 19.44
C GLN A 427 -11.24 16.67 20.81
N VAL A 428 -10.85 15.46 21.10
CA VAL A 428 -10.89 14.93 22.46
C VAL A 428 -9.86 15.63 23.32
N LYS A 429 -10.29 16.08 24.49
CA LYS A 429 -9.41 16.63 25.53
C LYS A 429 -9.74 15.99 26.86
N TRP A 430 -8.72 15.77 27.65
CA TRP A 430 -8.84 15.28 29.00
C TRP A 430 -8.51 16.43 29.96
N VAL A 431 -9.49 16.82 30.77
CA VAL A 431 -9.38 17.94 31.73
C VAL A 431 -9.30 17.38 33.14
N GLU A 432 -8.28 17.80 33.91
CA GLU A 432 -8.09 17.34 35.30
C GLU A 432 -9.30 17.70 36.16
N VAL A 433 -9.85 16.71 36.84
CA VAL A 433 -10.99 16.86 37.78
C VAL A 433 -10.54 17.59 39.04
N LYS A 434 -11.18 18.70 39.35
CA LYS A 434 -10.94 19.49 40.56
C LYS A 434 -11.82 19.01 41.72
N ALA A 435 -11.46 19.43 42.93
CA ALA A 435 -12.17 18.98 44.13
C ALA A 435 -13.69 19.26 44.13
N ASP A 436 -14.13 20.40 43.55
CA ASP A 436 -15.53 20.81 43.48
C ASP A 436 -16.00 20.85 42.01
N GLU A 437 -15.61 19.85 41.20
CA GLU A 437 -15.92 19.79 39.77
C GLU A 437 -17.39 19.57 39.52
N ASP A 438 -18.04 20.47 38.80
CA ASP A 438 -19.45 20.38 38.40
C ASP A 438 -19.63 19.72 37.01
N TYR A 439 -18.55 19.42 36.31
CA TYR A 439 -18.52 18.80 34.97
C TYR A 439 -19.25 19.61 33.90
N ALA A 440 -19.49 20.90 34.09
CA ALA A 440 -20.15 21.74 33.10
C ALA A 440 -19.38 21.82 31.77
N GLY A 441 -18.05 21.65 31.81
CA GLY A 441 -17.17 21.61 30.64
C GLY A 441 -17.04 20.23 29.99
N ALA A 442 -17.59 19.18 30.60
CA ALA A 442 -17.49 17.81 30.10
C ALA A 442 -18.52 17.53 28.98
N THR A 443 -18.20 16.59 28.13
CA THR A 443 -19.18 16.01 27.22
C THR A 443 -20.13 15.13 27.99
N HIS A 444 -21.44 15.43 27.89
CA HIS A 444 -22.49 14.69 28.60
C HIS A 444 -23.08 13.59 27.72
N PHE A 445 -23.05 12.37 28.22
CA PHE A 445 -23.67 11.20 27.60
C PHE A 445 -25.00 10.91 28.28
N VAL A 446 -26.09 10.94 27.53
CA VAL A 446 -27.46 10.83 28.09
C VAL A 446 -28.11 9.52 27.65
N SER A 447 -28.67 8.77 28.60
CA SER A 447 -29.45 7.58 28.27
C SER A 447 -30.79 7.98 27.62
N LYS A 448 -31.09 7.39 26.47
CA LYS A 448 -32.25 7.68 25.63
C LYS A 448 -32.70 6.44 24.84
N ASP A 449 -33.86 6.56 24.20
CA ASP A 449 -34.35 5.52 23.27
C ASP A 449 -34.42 4.12 23.90
N GLY A 450 -34.91 4.04 25.14
CA GLY A 450 -34.99 2.79 25.88
C GLY A 450 -33.72 2.48 26.68
N GLY A 451 -33.12 3.50 27.30
CA GLY A 451 -31.97 3.38 28.21
C GLY A 451 -30.62 3.27 27.54
N HIS A 452 -30.56 3.40 26.21
CA HIS A 452 -29.30 3.29 25.47
C HIS A 452 -28.45 4.55 25.60
N LEU A 453 -27.15 4.37 25.75
CA LEU A 453 -26.12 5.38 25.55
C LEU A 453 -24.85 4.73 25.03
N GLN A 454 -24.02 5.50 24.36
CA GLN A 454 -22.74 5.03 23.81
C GLN A 454 -21.65 6.08 23.96
N VAL A 455 -20.43 5.62 24.11
CA VAL A 455 -19.21 6.41 24.07
C VAL A 455 -18.36 5.88 22.93
N SER A 456 -17.88 6.75 22.06
CA SER A 456 -17.08 6.41 20.89
C SER A 456 -15.89 7.36 20.78
N GLY A 457 -14.91 6.99 19.94
CA GLY A 457 -13.76 7.83 19.67
C GLY A 457 -12.68 7.78 20.75
N LEU A 458 -12.61 6.70 21.52
CA LEU A 458 -11.59 6.48 22.54
C LEU A 458 -10.47 5.56 22.05
N ALA A 459 -9.26 5.78 22.53
CA ALA A 459 -8.20 4.79 22.46
C ALA A 459 -8.55 3.56 23.32
N PHE A 460 -7.88 2.44 23.11
CA PHE A 460 -8.06 1.25 23.94
C PHE A 460 -7.53 1.50 25.37
N GLY A 461 -8.24 1.00 26.36
CA GLY A 461 -7.89 1.22 27.75
C GLY A 461 -9.06 1.13 28.70
N THR A 462 -8.77 1.42 29.99
CA THR A 462 -9.76 1.41 31.07
C THR A 462 -10.24 2.82 31.38
N TYR A 463 -11.55 2.96 31.40
CA TYR A 463 -12.27 4.21 31.64
C TYR A 463 -13.36 4.01 32.69
N TYR A 464 -13.91 5.12 33.18
CA TYR A 464 -14.98 5.14 34.18
C TYR A 464 -16.12 5.99 33.69
N LEU A 465 -17.36 5.51 33.88
CA LEU A 465 -18.58 6.24 33.59
C LEU A 465 -19.12 6.75 34.92
N ARG A 466 -19.13 8.07 35.13
CA ARG A 466 -19.66 8.75 36.31
C ARG A 466 -21.05 9.31 36.02
N GLU A 467 -22.03 8.90 36.79
CA GLU A 467 -23.37 9.48 36.72
C GLU A 467 -23.40 10.84 37.45
N ILE A 468 -23.74 11.90 36.73
CA ILE A 468 -23.86 13.26 37.27
C ILE A 468 -25.32 13.68 37.50
N GLU A 469 -26.25 13.01 36.82
CA GLU A 469 -27.71 13.20 37.01
C GLU A 469 -28.42 11.84 36.83
N ALA A 470 -29.14 11.41 37.85
CA ALA A 470 -29.93 10.18 37.80
C ALA A 470 -31.26 10.40 37.07
N PRO A 471 -31.87 9.35 36.48
CA PRO A 471 -33.24 9.43 35.96
C PRO A 471 -34.23 9.88 37.01
N ASN A 472 -35.32 10.56 36.60
CA ASN A 472 -36.35 11.01 37.51
C ASN A 472 -36.92 9.86 38.35
N GLY A 473 -36.91 10.03 39.69
CA GLY A 473 -37.40 9.02 40.63
C GLY A 473 -36.35 7.99 41.07
N PHE A 474 -35.12 8.12 40.60
CA PHE A 474 -34.00 7.20 40.93
C PHE A 474 -32.89 7.89 41.74
N GLN A 475 -32.15 7.10 42.50
CA GLN A 475 -30.99 7.56 43.25
C GLN A 475 -29.76 7.63 42.32
N LEU A 476 -28.90 8.63 42.57
CA LEU A 476 -27.61 8.75 41.88
C LEU A 476 -26.72 7.57 42.23
N LEU A 477 -25.90 7.10 41.28
CA LEU A 477 -24.89 6.08 41.55
C LEU A 477 -23.88 6.62 42.56
N THR A 478 -23.48 5.79 43.51
CA THR A 478 -22.51 6.14 44.56
C THR A 478 -21.06 5.90 44.11
N GLU A 479 -20.87 5.14 43.03
CA GLU A 479 -19.58 4.76 42.51
C GLU A 479 -19.56 4.85 40.99
N ASP A 480 -18.40 5.20 40.45
CA ASP A 480 -18.16 5.17 38.99
C ASP A 480 -18.24 3.74 38.47
N LYS A 481 -18.73 3.60 37.24
CA LYS A 481 -18.74 2.29 36.56
C LYS A 481 -17.53 2.15 35.66
N GLU A 482 -16.63 1.27 36.06
CA GLU A 482 -15.47 0.91 35.22
C GLU A 482 -15.93 0.20 33.94
N PHE A 483 -15.30 0.53 32.83
CA PHE A 483 -15.46 -0.16 31.55
C PHE A 483 -14.14 -0.19 30.79
N GLU A 484 -13.97 -1.24 30.00
CA GLU A 484 -12.83 -1.43 29.13
C GLU A 484 -13.23 -1.12 27.68
N VAL A 485 -12.37 -0.40 26.97
CA VAL A 485 -12.40 -0.20 25.53
C VAL A 485 -11.31 -1.05 24.90
N SER A 486 -11.71 -1.98 24.06
CA SER A 486 -10.82 -2.90 23.35
C SER A 486 -11.44 -3.31 22.02
N LYS A 487 -10.75 -4.10 21.21
CA LYS A 487 -11.32 -4.62 19.96
C LYS A 487 -12.56 -5.45 20.25
N GLY A 488 -13.67 -5.11 19.60
CA GLY A 488 -14.97 -5.76 19.78
C GLY A 488 -15.82 -5.19 20.92
N SER A 489 -15.30 -4.27 21.74
CA SER A 489 -16.03 -3.72 22.89
C SER A 489 -17.24 -2.87 22.51
N PHE A 490 -17.36 -2.45 21.26
CA PHE A 490 -18.48 -1.66 20.73
C PHE A 490 -19.62 -2.52 20.14
N ASP A 491 -19.51 -3.85 20.23
CA ASP A 491 -20.58 -4.75 19.77
C ASP A 491 -21.83 -4.65 20.65
N GLU A 492 -23.00 -4.89 20.07
CA GLU A 492 -24.29 -4.87 20.80
C GLU A 492 -24.35 -5.93 21.92
N ASN A 493 -23.67 -7.06 21.75
CA ASN A 493 -23.63 -8.12 22.74
C ASN A 493 -22.68 -7.82 23.91
N GLU A 494 -21.78 -6.84 23.74
CA GLU A 494 -20.81 -6.39 24.75
C GLU A 494 -21.30 -5.18 25.55
N GLN A 495 -22.58 -4.84 25.43
CA GLN A 495 -23.20 -3.70 26.08
C GLN A 495 -23.13 -3.81 27.61
N LEU A 496 -22.59 -2.79 28.30
CA LEU A 496 -22.50 -2.77 29.75
C LEU A 496 -23.83 -2.30 30.35
N ARG A 497 -24.42 -3.10 31.23
CA ARG A 497 -25.70 -2.81 31.90
C ARG A 497 -25.48 -2.03 33.19
N ILE A 498 -26.19 -0.91 33.37
CA ILE A 498 -26.05 0.01 34.50
C ILE A 498 -27.40 0.19 35.18
N ALA A 499 -27.49 -0.23 36.43
CA ALA A 499 -28.73 -0.20 37.21
C ALA A 499 -28.80 0.99 38.17
N ASN A 500 -29.95 1.68 38.26
CA ASN A 500 -30.27 2.62 39.34
C ASN A 500 -31.38 2.10 40.25
N VAL A 501 -31.26 2.44 41.51
CA VAL A 501 -32.27 2.12 42.55
C VAL A 501 -33.33 3.24 42.60
N SER A 502 -34.62 2.91 42.66
CA SER A 502 -35.66 3.90 42.77
C SER A 502 -35.60 4.62 44.13
N LYS A 503 -35.97 5.90 44.17
CA LYS A 503 -36.01 6.70 45.42
C LYS A 503 -37.05 6.20 46.45
N GLY A 504 -37.99 5.37 46.01
CA GLY A 504 -38.95 4.74 46.89
C GLY A 504 -38.37 3.65 47.81
N GLY A 505 -37.09 3.30 47.60
CA GLY A 505 -36.39 2.25 48.31
C GLY A 505 -36.99 0.85 48.10
N PHE A 506 -36.24 -0.15 48.43
CA PHE A 506 -36.80 -1.49 48.63
C PHE A 506 -37.38 -1.54 50.04
N LEU A 507 -38.67 -1.53 50.13
CA LEU A 507 -39.28 -1.91 51.41
C LEU A 507 -38.93 -3.36 51.69
N PRO A 508 -38.43 -3.70 52.89
CA PRO A 508 -38.13 -5.08 53.22
C PRO A 508 -39.40 -5.90 52.99
N SER A 509 -39.30 -6.91 52.17
CA SER A 509 -40.40 -7.86 51.91
C SER A 509 -40.71 -8.59 53.23
N THR A 510 -41.70 -8.09 53.97
CA THR A 510 -42.17 -8.70 55.23
C THR A 510 -43.09 -9.90 55.01
N GLY A 511 -43.27 -10.35 53.79
CA GLY A 511 -44.21 -11.40 53.40
C GLY A 511 -43.62 -12.63 52.70
N GLY A 512 -42.31 -12.87 52.77
CA GLY A 512 -41.68 -13.97 52.08
C GLY A 512 -41.65 -15.31 52.85
N LYS A 513 -40.98 -16.30 52.30
CA LYS A 513 -40.84 -17.67 52.81
C LYS A 513 -40.46 -17.78 54.29
N GLY A 514 -39.97 -16.71 54.92
CA GLY A 514 -39.67 -16.64 56.34
C GLY A 514 -40.91 -16.72 57.23
N ILE A 515 -42.04 -16.09 56.90
CA ILE A 515 -43.29 -16.18 57.67
C ILE A 515 -43.84 -17.60 57.65
N ILE A 516 -43.76 -18.30 56.54
CA ILE A 516 -44.17 -19.70 56.42
C ILE A 516 -43.30 -20.59 57.34
N ALA A 517 -42.01 -20.35 57.42
CA ALA A 517 -41.10 -21.06 58.31
C ALA A 517 -41.44 -20.81 59.78
N PHE A 518 -41.72 -19.54 60.20
CA PHE A 518 -42.14 -19.19 61.54
C PHE A 518 -43.54 -19.78 61.90
N LEU A 519 -44.48 -19.78 60.98
CA LEU A 519 -45.79 -20.45 61.15
C LEU A 519 -45.65 -21.96 61.31
N ILE A 520 -44.80 -22.60 60.52
CA ILE A 520 -44.57 -24.06 60.64
C ILE A 520 -43.91 -24.36 61.98
N VAL A 521 -42.87 -23.62 62.39
CA VAL A 521 -42.20 -23.81 63.69
C VAL A 521 -43.17 -23.51 64.84
N GLY A 522 -43.98 -22.45 64.77
CA GLY A 522 -45.00 -22.10 65.77
C GLY A 522 -46.06 -23.19 65.91
N LEU A 523 -46.58 -23.71 64.79
CA LEU A 523 -47.53 -24.83 64.78
C LEU A 523 -46.90 -26.11 65.34
N ALA A 524 -45.67 -26.42 65.02
CA ALA A 524 -44.96 -27.61 65.54
C ALA A 524 -44.78 -27.49 67.06
N LEU A 525 -44.41 -26.33 67.58
CA LEU A 525 -44.30 -26.08 69.03
C LEU A 525 -45.65 -26.19 69.74
N MET A 526 -46.74 -25.63 69.18
CA MET A 526 -48.11 -25.77 69.74
C MET A 526 -48.57 -27.21 69.76
N LEU A 527 -48.35 -27.97 68.68
CA LEU A 527 -48.63 -29.40 68.60
C LEU A 527 -47.81 -30.16 69.64
N GLY A 528 -46.52 -29.89 69.78
CA GLY A 528 -45.66 -30.48 70.79
C GLY A 528 -46.12 -30.20 72.21
N ALA A 529 -46.50 -28.96 72.52
CA ALA A 529 -47.03 -28.54 73.80
C ALA A 529 -48.41 -29.20 74.09
N PHE A 530 -49.25 -29.31 73.07
CA PHE A 530 -50.58 -29.97 73.19
C PHE A 530 -50.39 -31.50 73.42
N ILE A 531 -49.49 -32.17 72.74
CA ILE A 531 -49.19 -33.60 72.97
C ILE A 531 -48.60 -33.78 74.39
N LYS A 532 -47.73 -32.90 74.82
CA LYS A 532 -47.13 -32.95 76.16
C LYS A 532 -48.25 -32.69 77.25
N TYR A 533 -49.15 -31.75 77.03
CA TYR A 533 -50.29 -31.47 77.91
C TYR A 533 -51.23 -32.67 78.00
N ARG A 534 -51.56 -33.31 76.89
CA ARG A 534 -52.40 -34.55 76.91
C ARG A 534 -51.70 -35.74 77.61
N ARG A 535 -50.40 -35.92 77.41
CA ARG A 535 -49.65 -36.94 78.13
C ARG A 535 -49.61 -36.73 79.65
N LEU A 536 -49.47 -35.48 80.11
CA LEU A 536 -49.52 -35.12 81.50
C LEU A 536 -50.95 -35.34 82.14
N GLN A 537 -52.00 -35.19 81.41
CA GLN A 537 -53.34 -35.53 81.89
C GLN A 537 -53.64 -37.03 81.96
N GLN A 538 -52.93 -37.83 81.16
CA GLN A 538 -53.10 -39.31 81.20
C GLN A 538 -52.25 -39.95 82.30
N THR A 539 -51.33 -39.25 82.93
CA THR A 539 -50.50 -39.76 84.05
C THR A 539 -51.05 -39.37 85.45
N THR A 540 -52.24 -38.73 85.54
CA THR A 540 -52.87 -38.30 86.77
C THR A 540 -54.23 -39.00 87.01
N VAL A 541 -54.34 -40.29 86.60
CA VAL A 541 -55.44 -41.18 87.02
C VAL A 541 -54.85 -42.41 87.69
#